data_efd6790af11a1868a877d901506b8255
#
_entry.id   efd6790af11a1868a877d901506b8255
#
_cell.length_a   1.000
_cell.length_b   1.000
_cell.length_c   1.000
_cell.angle_alpha   90.00
_cell.angle_beta   90.00
_cell.angle_gamma   90.00
#
_symmetry.space_group_name_H-M   'P 1'
#
loop_
_entity.id
_entity.type
_entity.pdbx_description
1 polymer ?
#
loop_
_entity_poly.entity_id
_entity_poly.type
_entity_poly.pdbx_seq_one_letter_code
_entity_poly.pdbx_strand_id
1 'polypeptide(L)'
;PATAHWDTLLRGRKNIAIDLKNPQGVEALLQLVEKADAIIEGFRPGVMERLGIGPTECAKRNPKIVFGRMTGWGQDGPYAPLAGHDINYIALAGALAHFSRAGEAPVPPLNMVGDFGGGGASGDW
;
A
#
# COMPACT_ATOMS: atom_id res chain seq x y z
N PRO A 1 -9.19 13.02 -17.83
CA PRO A 1 -8.24 12.22 -18.57
C PRO A 1 -8.94 11.01 -19.15
N ALA A 2 -8.70 10.73 -20.44
CA ALA A 2 -9.40 9.72 -21.23
C ALA A 2 -9.11 8.24 -20.82
N THR A 3 -8.38 8.00 -19.77
CA THR A 3 -7.96 6.68 -19.30
C THR A 3 -8.93 6.01 -18.33
N ALA A 4 -9.87 6.75 -17.75
CA ALA A 4 -10.78 6.21 -16.73
C ALA A 4 -11.71 5.07 -17.21
N HIS A 5 -11.97 4.99 -18.50
CA HIS A 5 -12.83 3.94 -19.07
C HIS A 5 -12.17 2.57 -19.17
N TRP A 6 -10.84 2.50 -19.10
CA TRP A 6 -10.06 1.28 -19.28
C TRP A 6 -9.45 0.77 -17.97
N ASP A 7 -9.56 1.54 -16.89
CA ASP A 7 -9.03 1.13 -15.59
C ASP A 7 -10.02 0.20 -14.88
N THR A 8 -9.84 -1.08 -15.10
CA THR A 8 -10.65 -2.14 -14.48
C THR A 8 -10.49 -2.19 -12.96
N LEU A 9 -9.39 -1.68 -12.41
CA LEU A 9 -9.13 -1.66 -10.97
C LEU A 9 -9.98 -0.63 -10.23
N LEU A 10 -10.47 0.41 -10.93
CA LEU A 10 -11.37 1.42 -10.36
C LEU A 10 -12.85 1.06 -10.50
N ARG A 11 -13.17 -0.06 -11.12
CA ARG A 11 -14.54 -0.48 -11.38
C ARG A 11 -15.31 -0.70 -10.08
N GLY A 12 -16.49 -0.08 -9.99
CA GLY A 12 -17.36 -0.21 -8.81
C GLY A 12 -16.93 0.57 -7.57
N ARG A 13 -15.85 1.36 -7.66
CA ARG A 13 -15.36 2.19 -6.56
C ARG A 13 -15.92 3.61 -6.64
N LYS A 14 -16.19 4.19 -5.46
CA LYS A 14 -16.41 5.63 -5.34
C LYS A 14 -15.05 6.30 -5.19
N ASN A 15 -14.81 7.36 -5.95
CA ASN A 15 -13.55 8.09 -5.92
C ASN A 15 -13.75 9.47 -5.30
N ILE A 16 -12.80 9.88 -4.47
CA ILE A 16 -12.75 11.20 -3.86
C ILE A 16 -11.33 11.74 -3.94
N ALA A 17 -11.18 13.02 -4.17
CA ALA A 17 -9.91 13.72 -4.09
C ALA A 17 -9.91 14.61 -2.85
N ILE A 18 -8.93 14.41 -1.95
CA ILE A 18 -8.80 15.16 -0.70
C ILE A 18 -7.36 15.67 -0.60
N ASP A 19 -7.19 16.93 -0.28
CA ASP A 19 -5.88 17.49 0.07
C ASP A 19 -5.56 17.20 1.55
N LEU A 20 -4.74 16.19 1.78
CA LEU A 20 -4.32 15.77 3.13
C LEU A 20 -3.31 16.70 3.80
N LYS A 21 -2.84 17.75 3.11
CA LYS A 21 -2.05 18.83 3.72
C LYS A 21 -2.93 19.93 4.29
N ASN A 22 -4.21 19.95 3.92
CA ASN A 22 -5.19 20.88 4.44
C ASN A 22 -5.89 20.25 5.66
N PRO A 23 -5.94 20.94 6.82
CA PRO A 23 -6.65 20.44 8.02
C PRO A 23 -8.12 20.05 7.76
N GLN A 24 -8.80 20.77 6.88
CA GLN A 24 -10.17 20.42 6.51
C GLN A 24 -10.24 19.12 5.71
N GLY A 25 -9.23 18.84 4.88
CA GLY A 25 -9.13 17.57 4.16
C GLY A 25 -8.87 16.40 5.11
N VAL A 26 -7.98 16.59 6.10
CA VAL A 26 -7.74 15.61 7.16
C VAL A 26 -9.03 15.32 7.93
N GLU A 27 -9.76 16.35 8.34
CA GLU A 27 -11.04 16.17 9.05
C GLU A 27 -12.08 15.45 8.20
N ALA A 28 -12.18 15.78 6.90
CA ALA A 28 -13.08 15.09 5.99
C ALA A 28 -12.75 13.59 5.87
N LEU A 29 -11.45 13.23 5.82
CA LEU A 29 -11.04 11.82 5.84
C LEU A 29 -11.41 11.15 7.16
N LEU A 30 -11.18 11.78 8.29
CA LEU A 30 -11.52 11.22 9.61
C LEU A 30 -13.03 11.00 9.77
N GLN A 31 -13.87 11.86 9.18
CA GLN A 31 -15.33 11.65 9.12
C GLN A 31 -15.70 10.42 8.27
N LEU A 32 -14.95 10.12 7.21
CA LEU A 32 -15.14 8.88 6.45
C LEU A 32 -14.74 7.66 7.27
N VAL A 33 -13.63 7.75 8.02
CA VAL A 33 -13.16 6.68 8.92
C VAL A 33 -14.19 6.31 9.98
N GLU A 34 -14.98 7.26 10.49
CA GLU A 34 -16.05 7.01 11.46
C GLU A 34 -17.10 5.99 10.96
N LYS A 35 -17.26 5.87 9.65
CA LYS A 35 -18.25 5.01 9.00
C LYS A 35 -17.64 3.85 8.20
N ALA A 36 -16.32 3.76 8.19
CA ALA A 36 -15.61 2.72 7.46
C ALA A 36 -15.35 1.49 8.33
N ASP A 37 -15.31 0.32 7.72
CA ASP A 37 -14.89 -0.92 8.38
C ASP A 37 -13.37 -1.05 8.39
N ALA A 38 -12.73 -0.59 7.31
CA ALA A 38 -11.27 -0.65 7.16
C ALA A 38 -10.74 0.58 6.42
N ILE A 39 -9.48 0.91 6.69
CA ILE A 39 -8.67 1.83 5.92
C ILE A 39 -7.40 1.10 5.46
N ILE A 40 -7.04 1.24 4.20
CA ILE A 40 -5.80 0.68 3.64
C ILE A 40 -5.00 1.83 3.06
N GLU A 41 -3.72 1.86 3.38
CA GLU A 41 -2.80 2.88 2.88
C GLU A 41 -1.50 2.25 2.36
N GLY A 42 -0.83 2.94 1.44
CA GLY A 42 0.42 2.49 0.82
C GLY A 42 1.54 3.54 0.91
N PHE A 43 1.50 4.42 1.90
CA PHE A 43 2.58 5.38 2.13
C PHE A 43 3.76 4.72 2.86
N ARG A 44 4.90 5.39 2.83
CA ARG A 44 6.04 4.98 3.64
C ARG A 44 5.74 5.12 5.13
N PRO A 45 6.37 4.30 6.00
CA PRO A 45 6.17 4.37 7.44
C PRO A 45 6.26 5.81 8.00
N GLY A 46 5.33 6.15 8.89
CA GLY A 46 5.26 7.44 9.55
C GLY A 46 4.63 8.58 8.72
N VAL A 47 4.25 8.36 7.46
CA VAL A 47 3.60 9.41 6.65
C VAL A 47 2.18 9.69 7.16
N MET A 48 1.39 8.66 7.39
CA MET A 48 0.01 8.81 7.88
C MET A 48 -0.01 9.46 9.27
N GLU A 49 0.94 9.13 10.13
CA GLU A 49 1.09 9.76 11.44
C GLU A 49 1.40 11.25 11.33
N ARG A 50 2.33 11.64 10.46
CA ARG A 50 2.66 13.05 10.21
C ARG A 50 1.50 13.85 9.62
N LEU A 51 0.62 13.19 8.89
CA LEU A 51 -0.59 13.79 8.34
C LEU A 51 -1.74 13.86 9.37
N GLY A 52 -1.58 13.29 10.57
CA GLY A 52 -2.62 13.26 11.59
C GLY A 52 -3.75 12.27 11.33
N ILE A 53 -3.49 11.26 10.50
CA ILE A 53 -4.44 10.21 10.10
C ILE A 53 -3.85 8.81 10.26
N GLY A 54 -2.88 8.67 11.16
CA GLY A 54 -2.31 7.37 11.51
C GLY A 54 -3.29 6.48 12.30
N PRO A 55 -2.88 5.23 12.61
CA PRO A 55 -3.75 4.26 13.29
C PRO A 55 -4.34 4.79 14.58
N THR A 56 -3.54 5.48 15.38
CA THR A 56 -4.00 6.05 16.68
C THR A 56 -5.11 7.07 16.48
N GLU A 57 -4.97 7.99 15.53
CA GLU A 57 -5.98 9.01 15.28
C GLU A 57 -7.25 8.41 14.67
N CYS A 58 -7.09 7.46 13.77
CA CYS A 58 -8.24 6.72 13.20
C CYS A 58 -8.98 5.92 14.27
N ALA A 59 -8.27 5.24 15.17
CA ALA A 59 -8.87 4.46 16.25
C ALA A 59 -9.62 5.34 17.28
N LYS A 60 -9.20 6.60 17.51
CA LYS A 60 -9.94 7.56 18.31
C LYS A 60 -11.31 7.89 17.72
N ARG A 61 -11.40 7.94 16.39
CA ARG A 61 -12.66 8.21 15.68
C ARG A 61 -13.53 6.95 15.53
N ASN A 62 -12.91 5.82 15.28
CA ASN A 62 -13.58 4.54 15.12
C ASN A 62 -12.74 3.44 15.76
N PRO A 63 -13.06 3.05 17.01
CA PRO A 63 -12.32 1.99 17.72
C PRO A 63 -12.39 0.60 17.06
N LYS A 64 -13.26 0.42 16.06
CA LYS A 64 -13.43 -0.86 15.34
C LYS A 64 -12.70 -0.85 14.00
N ILE A 65 -12.06 0.25 13.61
CA ILE A 65 -11.43 0.36 12.31
C ILE A 65 -10.29 -0.66 12.15
N VAL A 66 -10.29 -1.39 11.08
CA VAL A 66 -9.15 -2.20 10.67
C VAL A 66 -8.21 -1.30 9.87
N PHE A 67 -6.97 -1.17 10.31
CA PHE A 67 -5.98 -0.31 9.66
C PHE A 67 -4.92 -1.16 8.96
N GLY A 68 -5.02 -1.29 7.63
CA GLY A 68 -4.09 -2.01 6.78
C GLY A 68 -2.97 -1.11 6.27
N ARG A 69 -1.72 -1.54 6.39
CA ARG A 69 -0.53 -0.87 5.87
C ARG A 69 0.14 -1.72 4.81
N MET A 70 0.20 -1.20 3.60
CA MET A 70 0.86 -1.85 2.49
C MET A 70 2.23 -1.21 2.29
N THR A 71 3.29 -1.88 2.71
CA THR A 71 4.67 -1.40 2.55
C THR A 71 5.55 -2.49 1.95
N GLY A 72 6.61 -2.08 1.26
CA GLY A 72 7.53 -3.04 0.65
C GLY A 72 8.45 -3.74 1.65
N TRP A 73 8.72 -3.14 2.81
CA TRP A 73 9.73 -3.60 3.74
C TRP A 73 9.25 -3.69 5.20
N GLY A 74 7.93 -3.62 5.43
CA GLY A 74 7.36 -3.55 6.77
C GLY A 74 7.45 -2.15 7.39
N GLN A 75 7.05 -2.06 8.65
CA GLN A 75 7.05 -0.80 9.41
C GLN A 75 8.38 -0.51 10.09
N ASP A 76 9.17 -1.54 10.36
CA ASP A 76 10.40 -1.49 11.13
C ASP A 76 11.59 -2.08 10.37
N GLY A 77 12.79 -1.81 10.86
CA GLY A 77 14.03 -2.33 10.29
C GLY A 77 14.72 -1.38 9.31
N PRO A 78 15.93 -1.74 8.84
CA PRO A 78 16.79 -0.85 8.07
C PRO A 78 16.23 -0.52 6.68
N TYR A 79 15.39 -1.35 6.11
CA TYR A 79 14.79 -1.13 4.80
C TYR A 79 13.43 -0.42 4.85
N ALA A 80 12.77 -0.35 6.01
CA ALA A 80 11.44 0.27 6.15
C ALA A 80 11.30 1.65 5.50
N PRO A 81 12.28 2.59 5.60
CA PRO A 81 12.17 3.89 4.96
C PRO A 81 12.54 3.89 3.47
N LEU A 82 13.02 2.77 2.92
CA LEU A 82 13.53 2.71 1.55
C LEU A 82 12.40 2.42 0.56
N ALA A 83 12.61 2.86 -0.67
CA ALA A 83 11.78 2.45 -1.79
C ALA A 83 12.09 1.01 -2.19
N GLY A 84 11.09 0.29 -2.68
CA GLY A 84 11.25 -1.02 -3.26
C GLY A 84 10.21 -1.25 -4.35
N HIS A 85 10.52 -2.18 -5.25
CA HIS A 85 9.68 -2.61 -6.36
C HIS A 85 9.77 -4.12 -6.50
N ASP A 86 8.93 -4.71 -7.33
CA ASP A 86 8.81 -6.16 -7.55
C ASP A 86 10.16 -6.88 -7.52
N ILE A 87 11.08 -6.47 -8.37
CA ILE A 87 12.39 -7.13 -8.51
C ILE A 87 13.21 -7.13 -7.22
N ASN A 88 13.09 -6.08 -6.38
CA ASN A 88 13.80 -6.01 -5.10
C ASN A 88 13.23 -7.03 -4.13
N TYR A 89 11.91 -7.15 -4.06
CA TYR A 89 11.22 -8.08 -3.16
C TYR A 89 11.47 -9.52 -3.54
N ILE A 90 11.28 -9.86 -4.82
CA ILE A 90 11.45 -11.24 -5.30
C ILE A 90 12.92 -11.69 -5.30
N ALA A 91 13.87 -10.76 -5.45
CA ALA A 91 15.29 -11.06 -5.34
C ALA A 91 15.66 -11.44 -3.89
N LEU A 92 15.27 -10.63 -2.91
CA LEU A 92 15.56 -10.89 -1.50
C LEU A 92 14.81 -12.11 -0.96
N ALA A 93 13.58 -12.33 -1.41
CA ALA A 93 12.80 -13.53 -1.07
C ALA A 93 13.32 -14.81 -1.73
N GLY A 94 14.29 -14.71 -2.66
CA GLY A 94 14.81 -15.86 -3.41
C GLY A 94 13.92 -16.30 -4.57
N ALA A 95 12.72 -15.76 -4.72
CA ALA A 95 11.78 -16.14 -5.77
C ALA A 95 12.34 -15.89 -7.17
N LEU A 96 13.11 -14.81 -7.36
CA LEU A 96 13.68 -14.45 -8.66
C LEU A 96 14.56 -15.57 -9.24
N ALA A 97 15.27 -16.32 -8.40
CA ALA A 97 16.13 -17.42 -8.84
C ALA A 97 15.35 -18.54 -9.60
N HIS A 98 14.06 -18.68 -9.33
CA HIS A 98 13.20 -19.67 -9.98
C HIS A 98 12.71 -19.24 -11.36
N PHE A 99 12.94 -17.99 -11.77
CA PHE A 99 12.62 -17.48 -13.10
C PHE A 99 13.84 -17.50 -14.04
N SER A 100 14.66 -18.56 -13.96
CA SER A 100 15.83 -18.75 -14.79
C SER A 100 15.80 -20.11 -15.49
N ARG A 101 16.48 -20.19 -16.64
CA ARG A 101 16.86 -21.47 -17.23
C ARG A 101 18.21 -21.89 -16.68
N ALA A 102 18.51 -23.20 -16.71
CA ALA A 102 19.77 -23.71 -16.25
C ALA A 102 20.96 -23.02 -16.94
N GLY A 103 21.86 -22.42 -16.15
CA GLY A 103 23.03 -21.70 -16.65
C GLY A 103 22.78 -20.27 -17.15
N GLU A 104 21.56 -19.75 -17.06
CA GLU A 104 21.22 -18.37 -17.46
C GLU A 104 20.92 -17.49 -16.25
N ALA A 105 21.05 -16.17 -16.43
CA ALA A 105 20.62 -15.20 -15.44
C ALA A 105 19.08 -15.18 -15.31
N PRO A 106 18.54 -14.94 -14.11
CA PRO A 106 17.10 -14.82 -13.92
C PRO A 106 16.48 -13.69 -14.73
N VAL A 107 15.27 -13.94 -15.24
CA VAL A 107 14.48 -12.95 -15.97
C VAL A 107 13.31 -12.51 -15.08
N PRO A 108 13.18 -11.21 -14.72
CA PRO A 108 12.06 -10.74 -13.94
C PRO A 108 10.71 -11.04 -14.61
N PRO A 109 9.73 -11.64 -13.89
CA PRO A 109 8.41 -11.96 -14.44
C PRO A 109 7.49 -10.72 -14.46
N LEU A 110 7.95 -9.61 -15.06
CA LEU A 110 7.30 -8.29 -14.95
C LEU A 110 7.15 -7.90 -13.46
N ASN A 111 6.04 -7.27 -13.08
CA ASN A 111 5.73 -6.91 -11.69
C ASN A 111 4.62 -7.79 -11.07
N MET A 112 4.50 -9.02 -11.54
CA MET A 112 3.35 -9.87 -11.18
C MET A 112 3.49 -10.56 -9.84
N VAL A 113 4.70 -10.81 -9.36
CA VAL A 113 4.93 -11.63 -8.15
C VAL A 113 5.11 -10.75 -6.92
N GLY A 114 6.03 -9.78 -6.95
CA GLY A 114 6.31 -8.90 -5.82
C GLY A 114 5.29 -7.78 -5.65
N ASP A 115 4.90 -7.10 -6.73
CA ASP A 115 3.95 -5.99 -6.65
C ASP A 115 2.50 -6.50 -6.62
N PHE A 116 2.05 -7.23 -7.64
CA PHE A 116 0.67 -7.72 -7.66
C PHE A 116 0.43 -8.89 -6.69
N GLY A 117 1.29 -9.88 -6.69
CA GLY A 117 1.17 -11.03 -5.79
C GLY A 117 1.47 -10.65 -4.35
N GLY A 118 2.52 -9.86 -4.12
CA GLY A 118 2.88 -9.33 -2.80
C GLY A 118 1.84 -8.35 -2.28
N GLY A 119 1.31 -7.48 -3.12
CA GLY A 119 0.22 -6.57 -2.80
C GLY A 119 -1.06 -7.28 -2.38
N GLY A 120 -1.27 -8.50 -2.85
CA GLY A 120 -2.40 -9.34 -2.45
C GLY A 120 -2.15 -10.22 -1.22
N ALA A 121 -0.88 -10.51 -0.91
CA ALA A 121 -0.52 -11.53 0.09
C ALA A 121 0.33 -11.03 1.27
N SER A 122 0.98 -9.87 1.14
CA SER A 122 1.94 -9.37 2.13
C SER A 122 1.41 -8.25 3.03
N GLY A 123 0.11 -8.09 3.09
CA GLY A 123 -0.44 -7.23 4.13
C GLY A 123 -0.09 -7.83 5.50
N ASP A 124 0.67 -7.11 6.30
CA ASP A 124 0.73 -7.36 7.74
C ASP A 124 -0.68 -7.09 8.29
N TRP A 125 -1.45 -8.15 8.27
CA TRP A 125 -2.85 -8.17 8.75
C TRP A 125 -2.87 -8.26 10.26
#